data_da63259ff6ebc14e51b68eabf3c2b3c8
#
_entry.id   da63259ff6ebc14e51b68eabf3c2b3c8
#
_cell.length_a   1.000
_cell.length_b   1.000
_cell.length_c   1.000
_cell.angle_alpha   90.00
_cell.angle_beta   90.00
_cell.angle_gamma   90.00
#
_symmetry.space_group_name_H-M   'P 1'
#
loop_
_entity.id
_entity.type
_entity.pdbx_description
1 polymer ?
#
loop_
_entity_poly.entity_id
_entity_poly.type
_entity_poly.pdbx_seq_one_letter_code
_entity_poly.pdbx_strand_id
1 'polypeptide(L)'
;MKSTYSSLNFVYDENTDLLREQINSFAAREIAPLAQSIDQTNDFPNHLWSKLGDMGLLGVTTSEEFGGAGMGYLAHVIAMEEISRASASVALSYGAHSNLCVNQIHRNGTQAQKEKYLPKLISGEHIGALAMSEPGAGSDVVSMQLKAERKGDIFLLNGNKMWITNGPDAHTYAVYAKTDPSQHSKGITAFIVERGFPGFTQAQKLDKLGMRGSNTCELVFQNCEVPAENILGEENQGVKVLMSGLDYERVVLAGGPLGIMQACMDIVVPYIHDRKQFGKSIGEFQLVQAKIADMYTQMNAAKAYVYAVAAACDRGETTRKDSAGAILYSAELATKMALDAIQLLGGNGYINEFDTGRLLRDAKLYEIGAGTSEIRRMLIGRELFNESA
;
A
#
# COMPACT_ATOMS: atom_id res chain seq x y z
N MET A 1 -19.28 4.90 -5.88
CA MET A 1 -19.96 4.28 -4.70
C MET A 1 -20.54 5.39 -3.84
N LYS A 2 -21.81 5.36 -3.53
CA LYS A 2 -22.50 6.44 -2.78
C LYS A 2 -22.92 5.92 -1.42
N SER A 3 -22.52 6.60 -0.35
CA SER A 3 -22.97 6.27 1.02
C SER A 3 -24.44 6.69 1.19
N THR A 4 -25.15 5.90 1.99
CA THR A 4 -26.58 6.15 2.30
C THR A 4 -26.77 7.14 3.46
N TYR A 5 -25.70 7.65 4.03
CA TYR A 5 -25.67 8.61 5.13
C TYR A 5 -24.72 9.79 4.81
N SER A 6 -24.92 10.90 5.51
CA SER A 6 -24.03 12.06 5.40
C SER A 6 -22.71 11.79 6.10
N SER A 7 -21.60 11.91 5.38
CA SER A 7 -20.26 11.81 5.94
C SER A 7 -19.75 13.17 6.41
N LEU A 8 -18.84 13.18 7.40
CA LEU A 8 -18.08 14.37 7.74
C LEU A 8 -17.26 14.79 6.51
N ASN A 9 -17.38 16.05 6.11
CA ASN A 9 -16.63 16.60 5.00
C ASN A 9 -15.25 17.07 5.47
N PHE A 10 -14.19 16.45 4.96
CA PHE A 10 -12.80 16.86 5.17
C PHE A 10 -12.37 17.73 3.98
N VAL A 11 -12.99 18.88 3.80
CA VAL A 11 -12.69 19.79 2.68
C VAL A 11 -11.28 20.33 2.86
N TYR A 12 -10.42 20.07 1.87
CA TYR A 12 -9.10 20.68 1.78
C TYR A 12 -9.04 21.74 0.68
N ASP A 13 -9.48 21.37 -0.52
CA ASP A 13 -9.64 22.26 -1.68
C ASP A 13 -10.55 21.60 -2.74
N GLU A 14 -10.98 22.39 -3.70
CA GLU A 14 -11.89 21.98 -4.77
C GLU A 14 -11.29 20.90 -5.69
N ASN A 15 -9.98 20.95 -5.93
CA ASN A 15 -9.28 19.96 -6.76
C ASN A 15 -9.23 18.59 -6.08
N THR A 16 -9.01 18.58 -4.77
CA THR A 16 -9.00 17.35 -3.95
C THR A 16 -10.36 16.68 -3.93
N ASP A 17 -11.44 17.45 -3.81
CA ASP A 17 -12.82 16.92 -3.84
C ASP A 17 -13.15 16.37 -5.24
N LEU A 18 -12.78 17.07 -6.31
CA LEU A 18 -12.97 16.62 -7.70
C LEU A 18 -12.18 15.34 -7.98
N LEU A 19 -10.93 15.27 -7.52
CA LEU A 19 -10.12 14.04 -7.62
C LEU A 19 -10.80 12.85 -6.94
N ARG A 20 -11.30 13.04 -5.71
CA ARG A 20 -12.04 12.00 -4.97
C ARG A 20 -13.25 11.51 -5.75
N GLU A 21 -14.06 12.42 -6.28
CA GLU A 21 -15.25 12.08 -7.05
C GLU A 21 -14.92 11.28 -8.31
N GLN A 22 -13.87 11.68 -9.04
CA GLN A 22 -13.42 10.98 -10.24
C GLN A 22 -12.91 9.58 -9.91
N ILE A 23 -12.08 9.42 -8.88
CA ILE A 23 -11.57 8.11 -8.46
C ILE A 23 -12.70 7.23 -7.95
N ASN A 24 -13.62 7.77 -7.14
CA ASN A 24 -14.79 7.02 -6.66
C ASN A 24 -15.66 6.51 -7.81
N SER A 25 -15.94 7.37 -8.80
CA SER A 25 -16.68 6.99 -10.01
C SER A 25 -15.96 5.89 -10.80
N PHE A 26 -14.67 6.02 -10.99
CA PHE A 26 -13.83 5.01 -11.64
C PHE A 26 -13.85 3.69 -10.87
N ALA A 27 -13.58 3.72 -9.57
CA ALA A 27 -13.53 2.53 -8.74
C ALA A 27 -14.89 1.79 -8.68
N ALA A 28 -16.00 2.55 -8.65
CA ALA A 28 -17.35 1.98 -8.69
C ALA A 28 -17.67 1.25 -10.00
N ARG A 29 -17.16 1.77 -11.12
CA ARG A 29 -17.45 1.23 -12.46
C ARG A 29 -16.48 0.13 -12.88
N GLU A 30 -15.17 0.29 -12.58
CA GLU A 30 -14.13 -0.55 -13.15
C GLU A 30 -13.56 -1.57 -12.13
N ILE A 31 -13.65 -1.31 -10.82
CA ILE A 31 -13.01 -2.15 -9.79
C ILE A 31 -14.05 -2.92 -8.97
N ALA A 32 -15.05 -2.24 -8.42
CA ALA A 32 -16.02 -2.85 -7.52
C ALA A 32 -16.74 -4.09 -8.13
N PRO A 33 -17.13 -4.11 -9.42
CA PRO A 33 -17.75 -5.28 -10.02
C PRO A 33 -16.83 -6.51 -10.10
N LEU A 34 -15.50 -6.30 -10.03
CA LEU A 34 -14.51 -7.35 -10.13
C LEU A 34 -14.04 -7.87 -8.75
N ALA A 35 -14.35 -7.17 -7.66
CA ALA A 35 -13.76 -7.41 -6.36
C ALA A 35 -13.95 -8.85 -5.84
N GLN A 36 -15.14 -9.43 -6.03
CA GLN A 36 -15.43 -10.82 -5.63
C GLN A 36 -14.66 -11.83 -6.49
N SER A 37 -14.63 -11.65 -7.81
CA SER A 37 -13.88 -12.54 -8.70
C SER A 37 -12.38 -12.47 -8.46
N ILE A 38 -11.83 -11.29 -8.19
CA ILE A 38 -10.43 -11.09 -7.82
C ILE A 38 -10.07 -11.89 -6.55
N ASP A 39 -10.92 -11.82 -5.52
CA ASP A 39 -10.71 -12.59 -4.29
C ASP A 39 -10.77 -14.10 -4.54
N GLN A 40 -11.72 -14.57 -5.35
CA GLN A 40 -11.90 -15.99 -5.66
C GLN A 40 -10.76 -16.56 -6.50
N THR A 41 -10.37 -15.87 -7.57
CA THR A 41 -9.35 -16.36 -8.52
C THR A 41 -7.92 -16.09 -8.03
N ASN A 42 -7.74 -15.14 -7.12
CA ASN A 42 -6.44 -14.63 -6.70
C ASN A 42 -5.63 -14.01 -7.86
N ASP A 43 -6.29 -13.40 -8.86
CA ASP A 43 -5.66 -12.80 -10.03
C ASP A 43 -5.93 -11.31 -10.11
N PHE A 44 -4.87 -10.53 -10.43
CA PHE A 44 -4.98 -9.10 -10.69
C PHE A 44 -5.53 -8.86 -12.09
N PRO A 45 -6.54 -8.00 -12.26
CA PRO A 45 -7.07 -7.64 -13.58
C PRO A 45 -6.14 -6.67 -14.30
N ASN A 46 -5.17 -7.19 -15.07
CA ASN A 46 -4.07 -6.44 -15.67
C ASN A 46 -4.49 -5.23 -16.53
N HIS A 47 -5.69 -5.25 -17.10
CA HIS A 47 -6.24 -4.11 -17.84
C HIS A 47 -6.46 -2.86 -16.99
N LEU A 48 -6.43 -2.98 -15.66
CA LEU A 48 -6.54 -1.82 -14.77
C LEU A 48 -5.27 -0.96 -14.77
N TRP A 49 -4.09 -1.51 -15.10
CA TRP A 49 -2.84 -0.74 -15.07
C TRP A 49 -2.88 0.44 -16.04
N SER A 50 -3.24 0.20 -17.31
CA SER A 50 -3.37 1.29 -18.29
C SER A 50 -4.45 2.29 -17.91
N LYS A 51 -5.61 1.82 -17.39
CA LYS A 51 -6.70 2.72 -16.96
C LYS A 51 -6.29 3.61 -15.76
N LEU A 52 -5.52 3.08 -14.80
CA LEU A 52 -4.96 3.86 -13.71
C LEU A 52 -3.92 4.86 -14.21
N GLY A 53 -3.12 4.48 -15.21
CA GLY A 53 -2.20 5.37 -15.91
C GLY A 53 -2.90 6.51 -16.62
N ASP A 54 -3.95 6.22 -17.42
CA ASP A 54 -4.75 7.21 -18.12
C ASP A 54 -5.40 8.24 -17.19
N MET A 55 -5.68 7.85 -15.94
CA MET A 55 -6.16 8.76 -14.89
C MET A 55 -5.05 9.54 -14.18
N GLY A 56 -3.78 9.33 -14.53
CA GLY A 56 -2.62 9.95 -13.85
C GLY A 56 -2.33 9.40 -12.45
N LEU A 57 -3.02 8.33 -12.02
CA LEU A 57 -2.93 7.83 -10.65
C LEU A 57 -1.61 7.11 -10.35
N LEU A 58 -0.96 6.52 -11.36
CA LEU A 58 0.31 5.80 -11.17
C LEU A 58 1.50 6.74 -10.90
N GLY A 59 1.36 8.03 -11.22
CA GLY A 59 2.36 9.06 -11.00
C GLY A 59 1.86 10.24 -10.15
N VAL A 60 0.91 10.05 -9.23
CA VAL A 60 0.27 11.14 -8.45
C VAL A 60 1.29 12.08 -7.79
N THR A 61 2.35 11.52 -7.20
CA THR A 61 3.40 12.30 -6.49
C THR A 61 4.62 12.63 -7.35
N THR A 62 4.64 12.15 -8.59
CA THR A 62 5.76 12.38 -9.52
C THR A 62 5.56 13.71 -10.25
N SER A 63 6.65 14.43 -10.52
CA SER A 63 6.60 15.70 -11.24
C SER A 63 6.09 15.54 -12.68
N GLU A 64 5.48 16.58 -13.21
CA GLU A 64 4.96 16.65 -14.58
C GLU A 64 6.04 16.44 -15.65
N GLU A 65 7.30 16.80 -15.33
CA GLU A 65 8.47 16.60 -16.19
C GLU A 65 8.59 15.14 -16.67
N PHE A 66 8.22 14.17 -15.81
CA PHE A 66 8.28 12.72 -16.12
C PHE A 66 6.89 12.13 -16.46
N GLY A 67 5.88 12.96 -16.66
CA GLY A 67 4.51 12.53 -16.96
C GLY A 67 3.65 12.28 -15.72
N GLY A 68 4.11 12.67 -14.53
CA GLY A 68 3.34 12.56 -13.29
C GLY A 68 2.33 13.70 -13.12
N ALA A 69 1.50 13.61 -12.07
CA ALA A 69 0.46 14.61 -11.77
C ALA A 69 0.89 15.70 -10.79
N GLY A 70 1.98 15.51 -10.03
CA GLY A 70 2.51 16.49 -9.08
C GLY A 70 1.57 16.88 -7.94
N MET A 71 0.57 16.03 -7.60
CA MET A 71 -0.53 16.39 -6.69
C MET A 71 -0.22 16.18 -5.20
N GLY A 72 0.84 15.47 -4.86
CA GLY A 72 1.25 15.25 -3.48
C GLY A 72 0.66 14.01 -2.81
N TYR A 73 0.97 13.86 -1.51
CA TYR A 73 0.68 12.64 -0.74
C TYR A 73 -0.75 12.59 -0.21
N LEU A 74 -1.39 13.73 0.06
CA LEU A 74 -2.81 13.75 0.42
C LEU A 74 -3.66 13.22 -0.74
N ALA A 75 -3.38 13.64 -1.95
CA ALA A 75 -4.03 13.12 -3.16
C ALA A 75 -3.81 11.61 -3.32
N HIS A 76 -2.59 11.14 -3.03
CA HIS A 76 -2.25 9.72 -3.09
C HIS A 76 -2.99 8.89 -2.03
N VAL A 77 -3.12 9.40 -0.79
CA VAL A 77 -3.92 8.77 0.28
C VAL A 77 -5.39 8.66 -0.13
N ILE A 78 -5.95 9.72 -0.74
CA ILE A 78 -7.34 9.71 -1.22
C ILE A 78 -7.51 8.68 -2.33
N ALA A 79 -6.56 8.57 -3.25
CA ALA A 79 -6.58 7.54 -4.29
C ALA A 79 -6.55 6.12 -3.68
N MET A 80 -5.65 5.88 -2.70
CA MET A 80 -5.59 4.62 -1.97
C MET A 80 -6.92 4.30 -1.27
N GLU A 81 -7.54 5.27 -0.62
CA GLU A 81 -8.81 5.12 0.10
C GLU A 81 -9.95 4.71 -0.84
N GLU A 82 -10.16 5.47 -1.92
CA GLU A 82 -11.28 5.22 -2.84
C GLU A 82 -11.11 3.92 -3.64
N ILE A 83 -9.89 3.57 -4.05
CA ILE A 83 -9.59 2.29 -4.68
C ILE A 83 -9.80 1.14 -3.69
N SER A 84 -9.31 1.30 -2.44
CA SER A 84 -9.45 0.28 -1.39
C SER A 84 -10.91 0.04 -0.98
N ARG A 85 -11.75 1.07 -0.99
CA ARG A 85 -13.18 0.98 -0.76
C ARG A 85 -13.86 0.03 -1.75
N ALA A 86 -13.38 -0.04 -3.00
CA ALA A 86 -13.85 -0.97 -4.01
C ALA A 86 -13.16 -2.35 -3.90
N SER A 87 -11.83 -2.35 -3.79
CA SER A 87 -11.01 -3.56 -3.60
C SER A 87 -9.66 -3.21 -2.95
N ALA A 88 -9.47 -3.67 -1.72
CA ALA A 88 -8.24 -3.41 -0.99
C ALA A 88 -7.03 -4.09 -1.63
N SER A 89 -7.20 -5.23 -2.29
CA SER A 89 -6.13 -5.92 -3.01
C SER A 89 -5.65 -5.14 -4.25
N VAL A 90 -6.56 -4.50 -4.98
CA VAL A 90 -6.19 -3.61 -6.10
C VAL A 90 -5.46 -2.39 -5.56
N ALA A 91 -5.94 -1.78 -4.46
CA ALA A 91 -5.28 -0.65 -3.82
C ALA A 91 -3.86 -1.00 -3.34
N LEU A 92 -3.65 -2.21 -2.77
CA LEU A 92 -2.32 -2.64 -2.34
C LEU A 92 -1.35 -2.74 -3.52
N SER A 93 -1.76 -3.34 -4.64
CA SER A 93 -0.95 -3.42 -5.86
C SER A 93 -0.66 -2.05 -6.44
N TYR A 94 -1.68 -1.17 -6.47
CA TYR A 94 -1.55 0.22 -6.87
C TYR A 94 -0.51 0.97 -6.02
N GLY A 95 -0.62 0.91 -4.69
CA GLY A 95 0.31 1.58 -3.78
C GLY A 95 1.73 1.02 -3.85
N ALA A 96 1.90 -0.29 -4.01
CA ALA A 96 3.21 -0.91 -4.20
C ALA A 96 3.89 -0.44 -5.50
N HIS A 97 3.12 -0.24 -6.55
CA HIS A 97 3.62 0.32 -7.80
C HIS A 97 3.95 1.81 -7.67
N SER A 98 2.94 2.64 -7.35
CA SER A 98 3.02 4.10 -7.45
C SER A 98 3.86 4.72 -6.33
N ASN A 99 3.78 4.18 -5.10
CA ASN A 99 4.51 4.73 -3.97
C ASN A 99 5.82 4.02 -3.68
N LEU A 100 5.89 2.69 -3.75
CA LEU A 100 7.12 1.97 -3.40
C LEU A 100 8.13 1.95 -4.55
N CYS A 101 7.73 1.74 -5.80
CA CYS A 101 8.65 1.69 -6.93
C CYS A 101 8.81 3.06 -7.59
N VAL A 102 7.72 3.64 -8.09
CA VAL A 102 7.74 4.92 -8.83
C VAL A 102 8.32 6.04 -7.97
N ASN A 103 7.80 6.21 -6.75
CA ASN A 103 8.26 7.27 -5.86
C ASN A 103 9.73 7.10 -5.42
N GLN A 104 10.21 5.84 -5.22
CA GLN A 104 11.63 5.60 -4.91
C GLN A 104 12.54 5.98 -6.07
N ILE A 105 12.18 5.66 -7.30
CA ILE A 105 12.95 6.05 -8.49
C ILE A 105 12.88 7.56 -8.68
N HIS A 106 11.70 8.18 -8.53
CA HIS A 106 11.54 9.62 -8.63
C HIS A 106 12.40 10.39 -7.62
N ARG A 107 12.46 9.92 -6.37
CA ARG A 107 13.19 10.61 -5.28
C ARG A 107 14.70 10.40 -5.32
N ASN A 108 15.17 9.24 -5.73
CA ASN A 108 16.55 8.81 -5.55
C ASN A 108 17.28 8.49 -6.87
N GLY A 109 16.57 8.40 -7.98
CA GLY A 109 17.14 8.08 -9.29
C GLY A 109 17.92 9.27 -9.88
N THR A 110 18.93 8.95 -10.69
CA THR A 110 19.58 9.94 -11.57
C THR A 110 18.59 10.42 -12.63
N GLN A 111 18.92 11.54 -13.29
CA GLN A 111 18.08 12.07 -14.38
C GLN A 111 17.85 11.02 -15.48
N ALA A 112 18.93 10.32 -15.89
CA ALA A 112 18.85 9.25 -16.88
C ALA A 112 17.96 8.08 -16.45
N GLN A 113 18.03 7.68 -15.18
CA GLN A 113 17.14 6.62 -14.63
C GLN A 113 15.68 7.07 -14.61
N LYS A 114 15.40 8.31 -14.21
CA LYS A 114 14.04 8.85 -14.21
C LYS A 114 13.45 8.88 -15.62
N GLU A 115 14.20 9.38 -16.59
CA GLU A 115 13.81 9.42 -18.01
C GLU A 115 13.59 8.03 -18.60
N LYS A 116 14.41 7.05 -18.20
CA LYS A 116 14.30 5.67 -18.68
C LYS A 116 13.08 4.93 -18.12
N TYR A 117 12.81 5.07 -16.82
CA TYR A 117 11.86 4.19 -16.13
C TYR A 117 10.49 4.83 -15.84
N LEU A 118 10.46 6.13 -15.46
CA LEU A 118 9.22 6.75 -14.98
C LEU A 118 8.12 6.81 -16.03
N PRO A 119 8.34 7.22 -17.29
CA PRO A 119 7.26 7.34 -18.26
C PRO A 119 6.47 6.04 -18.47
N LYS A 120 7.15 4.91 -18.56
CA LYS A 120 6.49 3.61 -18.75
C LYS A 120 5.80 3.09 -17.50
N LEU A 121 6.34 3.40 -16.32
CA LEU A 121 5.71 3.08 -15.05
C LEU A 121 4.45 3.94 -14.83
N ILE A 122 4.51 5.23 -15.13
CA ILE A 122 3.41 6.18 -14.95
C ILE A 122 2.25 5.90 -15.91
N SER A 123 2.55 5.49 -17.14
CA SER A 123 1.52 5.09 -18.11
C SER A 123 0.87 3.73 -17.80
N GLY A 124 1.47 2.93 -16.94
CA GLY A 124 1.03 1.54 -16.68
C GLY A 124 1.46 0.53 -17.75
N GLU A 125 2.30 0.92 -18.72
CA GLU A 125 2.95 0.00 -19.66
C GLU A 125 3.89 -0.95 -18.92
N HIS A 126 4.64 -0.44 -17.95
CA HIS A 126 5.46 -1.22 -17.03
C HIS A 126 4.87 -1.21 -15.62
N ILE A 127 4.97 -2.34 -14.94
CA ILE A 127 4.57 -2.50 -13.55
C ILE A 127 5.82 -2.44 -12.68
N GLY A 128 5.72 -1.78 -11.53
CA GLY A 128 6.79 -1.64 -10.55
C GLY A 128 6.56 -2.44 -9.28
N ALA A 129 7.67 -2.91 -8.69
CA ALA A 129 7.69 -3.57 -7.39
C ALA A 129 8.88 -3.07 -6.54
N LEU A 130 8.77 -3.25 -5.21
CA LEU A 130 9.89 -3.03 -4.29
C LEU A 130 10.22 -4.33 -3.56
N ALA A 131 11.51 -4.67 -3.49
CA ALA A 131 11.99 -5.93 -2.96
C ALA A 131 13.04 -5.70 -1.85
N MET A 132 12.57 -5.62 -0.60
CA MET A 132 13.45 -5.49 0.57
C MET A 132 13.42 -6.74 1.48
N SER A 133 12.24 -7.30 1.75
CA SER A 133 12.05 -8.40 2.70
C SER A 133 12.62 -9.73 2.17
N GLU A 134 13.11 -10.55 3.10
CA GLU A 134 13.62 -11.90 2.84
C GLU A 134 12.95 -12.90 3.79
N PRO A 135 13.03 -14.22 3.51
CA PRO A 135 12.46 -15.23 4.42
C PRO A 135 12.96 -15.10 5.86
N GLY A 136 14.22 -14.71 6.07
CA GLY A 136 14.85 -14.52 7.38
C GLY A 136 14.94 -13.06 7.85
N ALA A 137 14.46 -12.07 7.07
CA ALA A 137 14.59 -10.64 7.37
C ALA A 137 13.32 -9.87 6.97
N GLY A 138 12.30 -9.91 7.85
CA GLY A 138 11.05 -9.15 7.73
C GLY A 138 11.09 -7.86 8.55
N SER A 139 10.78 -7.93 9.86
CA SER A 139 10.83 -6.77 10.76
C SER A 139 12.23 -6.20 10.92
N ASP A 140 13.24 -7.05 10.97
CA ASP A 140 14.67 -6.67 10.93
C ASP A 140 15.18 -6.69 9.49
N VAL A 141 14.64 -5.79 8.68
CA VAL A 141 14.94 -5.74 7.23
C VAL A 141 16.41 -5.45 6.93
N VAL A 142 17.13 -4.76 7.84
CA VAL A 142 18.56 -4.46 7.63
C VAL A 142 19.48 -5.67 7.82
N SER A 143 18.95 -6.76 8.40
CA SER A 143 19.63 -8.06 8.49
C SER A 143 19.54 -8.91 7.23
N MET A 144 19.06 -8.34 6.10
CA MET A 144 18.98 -9.01 4.80
C MET A 144 20.31 -9.67 4.41
N GLN A 145 20.21 -10.74 3.63
CA GLN A 145 21.36 -11.58 3.21
C GLN A 145 21.61 -11.60 1.70
N LEU A 146 20.69 -11.06 0.88
CA LEU A 146 20.92 -10.94 -0.58
C LEU A 146 22.24 -10.18 -0.81
N LYS A 147 23.21 -10.82 -1.45
CA LYS A 147 24.53 -10.25 -1.71
C LYS A 147 24.57 -9.63 -3.09
N ALA A 148 25.34 -8.56 -3.25
CA ALA A 148 25.68 -7.92 -4.51
C ALA A 148 27.20 -7.77 -4.58
N GLU A 149 27.88 -8.62 -5.36
CA GLU A 149 29.34 -8.60 -5.54
C GLU A 149 29.69 -7.80 -6.79
N ARG A 150 30.53 -6.77 -6.65
CA ARG A 150 30.99 -5.96 -7.80
C ARG A 150 31.95 -6.75 -8.68
N LYS A 151 31.71 -6.77 -9.99
CA LYS A 151 32.56 -7.35 -11.03
C LYS A 151 32.74 -6.32 -12.16
N GLY A 152 33.70 -5.41 -12.00
CA GLY A 152 33.91 -4.31 -12.93
C GLY A 152 32.68 -3.37 -12.97
N ASP A 153 32.03 -3.28 -14.13
CA ASP A 153 30.88 -2.41 -14.38
C ASP A 153 29.51 -3.07 -14.09
N ILE A 154 29.51 -4.28 -13.50
CA ILE A 154 28.29 -4.98 -13.08
C ILE A 154 28.37 -5.42 -11.63
N PHE A 155 27.20 -5.73 -11.05
CA PHE A 155 27.05 -6.44 -9.78
C PHE A 155 26.39 -7.79 -10.03
N LEU A 156 26.91 -8.84 -9.38
CA LEU A 156 26.29 -10.16 -9.34
C LEU A 156 25.46 -10.28 -8.06
N LEU A 157 24.14 -10.34 -8.21
CA LEU A 157 23.23 -10.52 -7.09
C LEU A 157 22.97 -12.02 -6.87
N ASN A 158 23.05 -12.46 -5.59
CA ASN A 158 22.81 -13.84 -5.18
C ASN A 158 22.00 -13.91 -3.88
N GLY A 159 20.86 -14.59 -3.91
CA GLY A 159 19.93 -14.80 -2.80
C GLY A 159 18.48 -14.65 -3.22
N ASN A 160 17.59 -14.42 -2.24
CA ASN A 160 16.16 -14.41 -2.47
C ASN A 160 15.51 -13.19 -1.79
N LYS A 161 14.39 -12.73 -2.35
CA LYS A 161 13.46 -11.81 -1.70
C LYS A 161 12.08 -12.46 -1.58
N MET A 162 11.34 -12.16 -0.51
CA MET A 162 10.09 -12.84 -0.21
C MET A 162 8.95 -11.84 0.04
N TRP A 163 7.72 -12.28 -0.28
CA TRP A 163 6.47 -11.52 -0.14
C TRP A 163 6.42 -10.24 -1.00
N ILE A 164 6.98 -10.30 -2.20
CA ILE A 164 7.08 -9.12 -3.06
C ILE A 164 5.78 -8.91 -3.82
N THR A 165 5.05 -7.87 -3.43
CA THR A 165 3.83 -7.40 -4.10
C THR A 165 4.15 -6.94 -5.51
N ASN A 166 3.30 -7.30 -6.47
CA ASN A 166 3.49 -7.16 -7.91
C ASN A 166 4.68 -7.97 -8.47
N GLY A 167 5.40 -8.73 -7.63
CA GLY A 167 6.59 -9.47 -8.04
C GLY A 167 6.39 -10.34 -9.29
N PRO A 168 5.28 -11.09 -9.45
CA PRO A 168 5.02 -11.90 -10.64
C PRO A 168 4.86 -11.09 -11.92
N ASP A 169 4.33 -9.86 -11.82
CA ASP A 169 3.90 -9.05 -12.97
C ASP A 169 4.84 -7.90 -13.29
N ALA A 170 5.68 -7.47 -12.33
CA ALA A 170 6.52 -6.30 -12.46
C ALA A 170 7.57 -6.43 -13.57
N HIS A 171 7.89 -5.30 -14.17
CA HIS A 171 8.95 -5.12 -15.18
C HIS A 171 10.18 -4.46 -14.57
N THR A 172 9.97 -3.63 -13.54
CA THR A 172 11.00 -2.84 -12.86
C THR A 172 10.88 -3.06 -11.34
N TYR A 173 12.01 -3.34 -10.70
CA TYR A 173 12.09 -3.65 -9.27
C TYR A 173 13.11 -2.74 -8.59
N ALA A 174 12.70 -2.07 -7.49
CA ALA A 174 13.65 -1.45 -6.57
C ALA A 174 14.11 -2.52 -5.55
N VAL A 175 15.35 -2.98 -5.67
CA VAL A 175 15.91 -4.12 -4.91
C VAL A 175 17.01 -3.64 -3.98
N TYR A 176 16.99 -4.12 -2.72
CA TYR A 176 18.03 -3.82 -1.74
C TYR A 176 18.90 -5.05 -1.48
N ALA A 177 20.23 -4.89 -1.57
CA ALA A 177 21.18 -5.98 -1.42
C ALA A 177 22.44 -5.52 -0.66
N LYS A 178 23.15 -6.46 -0.03
CA LYS A 178 24.42 -6.18 0.65
C LYS A 178 25.57 -6.17 -0.34
N THR A 179 26.19 -5.00 -0.48
CA THR A 179 27.43 -4.78 -1.23
C THR A 179 28.65 -4.92 -0.33
N ASP A 180 28.53 -4.58 0.96
CA ASP A 180 29.58 -4.79 1.97
C ASP A 180 29.00 -5.42 3.25
N PRO A 181 29.05 -6.75 3.38
CA PRO A 181 28.54 -7.43 4.58
C PRO A 181 29.23 -7.04 5.88
N SER A 182 30.48 -6.55 5.83
CA SER A 182 31.26 -6.16 7.02
C SER A 182 30.72 -4.89 7.69
N GLN A 183 30.04 -4.04 6.93
CA GLN A 183 29.46 -2.79 7.40
C GLN A 183 28.01 -2.90 7.89
N HIS A 184 27.46 -4.12 8.03
CA HIS A 184 26.10 -4.37 8.49
C HIS A 184 25.03 -3.56 7.69
N SER A 185 24.28 -2.68 8.35
CA SER A 185 23.27 -1.84 7.70
C SER A 185 23.86 -0.76 6.77
N LYS A 186 25.09 -0.33 7.01
CA LYS A 186 25.79 0.66 6.18
C LYS A 186 26.37 0.07 4.88
N GLY A 187 26.36 -1.25 4.72
CA GLY A 187 26.84 -1.94 3.51
C GLY A 187 25.69 -2.40 2.61
N ILE A 188 24.54 -1.75 2.63
CA ILE A 188 23.38 -2.03 1.77
C ILE A 188 23.32 -1.01 0.64
N THR A 189 23.07 -1.49 -0.58
CA THR A 189 22.86 -0.68 -1.78
C THR A 189 21.48 -0.97 -2.37
N ALA A 190 20.84 0.05 -2.91
CA ALA A 190 19.61 -0.09 -3.67
C ALA A 190 19.91 -0.18 -5.17
N PHE A 191 19.20 -1.03 -5.89
CA PHE A 191 19.36 -1.27 -7.32
C PHE A 191 18.02 -1.20 -8.04
N ILE A 192 18.02 -0.72 -9.28
CA ILE A 192 16.92 -0.92 -10.22
C ILE A 192 17.21 -2.20 -11.00
N VAL A 193 16.39 -3.24 -10.78
CA VAL A 193 16.49 -4.52 -11.49
C VAL A 193 15.37 -4.62 -12.52
N GLU A 194 15.70 -5.02 -13.74
CA GLU A 194 14.74 -5.25 -14.81
C GLU A 194 14.39 -6.74 -14.92
N ARG A 195 13.14 -7.04 -15.27
CA ARG A 195 12.65 -8.43 -15.41
C ARG A 195 13.51 -9.32 -16.31
N GLY A 196 14.13 -8.75 -17.34
CA GLY A 196 14.92 -9.48 -18.32
C GLY A 196 16.39 -9.71 -17.95
N PHE A 197 16.84 -9.28 -16.77
CA PHE A 197 18.25 -9.43 -16.40
C PHE A 197 18.64 -10.91 -16.24
N PRO A 198 19.80 -11.34 -16.80
CA PRO A 198 20.28 -12.70 -16.63
C PRO A 198 20.38 -13.10 -15.16
N GLY A 199 19.93 -14.31 -14.81
CA GLY A 199 19.99 -14.82 -13.44
C GLY A 199 18.91 -14.28 -12.51
N PHE A 200 17.93 -13.50 -12.99
CA PHE A 200 16.77 -13.03 -12.23
C PHE A 200 15.50 -13.78 -12.61
N THR A 201 14.79 -14.32 -11.62
CA THR A 201 13.54 -15.05 -11.84
C THR A 201 12.50 -14.74 -10.78
N GLN A 202 11.22 -14.74 -11.18
CA GLN A 202 10.07 -14.70 -10.31
C GLN A 202 9.63 -16.15 -10.03
N ALA A 203 9.54 -16.51 -8.75
CA ALA A 203 9.07 -17.83 -8.34
C ALA A 203 7.53 -17.90 -8.34
N GLN A 204 7.01 -19.02 -7.87
CA GLN A 204 5.57 -19.26 -7.81
C GLN A 204 4.83 -18.18 -7.01
N LYS A 205 3.69 -17.73 -7.56
CA LYS A 205 2.76 -16.82 -6.88
C LYS A 205 2.25 -17.47 -5.59
N LEU A 206 2.24 -16.67 -4.51
CA LEU A 206 1.78 -17.12 -3.20
C LEU A 206 0.24 -17.12 -3.10
N ASP A 207 -0.31 -18.15 -2.48
CA ASP A 207 -1.70 -18.17 -2.04
C ASP A 207 -1.81 -17.53 -0.64
N LYS A 208 -2.59 -16.47 -0.51
CA LYS A 208 -2.64 -15.62 0.69
C LYS A 208 -3.99 -15.71 1.38
N LEU A 209 -4.03 -15.40 2.68
CA LEU A 209 -5.24 -15.29 3.48
C LEU A 209 -6.20 -14.23 2.93
N GLY A 210 -5.69 -13.03 2.68
CA GLY A 210 -6.38 -11.87 2.14
C GLY A 210 -5.53 -11.17 1.09
N MET A 211 -5.96 -9.97 0.65
CA MET A 211 -5.33 -9.26 -0.46
C MET A 211 -5.13 -10.17 -1.69
N ARG A 212 -6.07 -11.07 -1.87
CA ARG A 212 -6.07 -11.99 -3.02
C ARG A 212 -6.28 -11.17 -4.29
N GLY A 213 -5.54 -11.50 -5.34
CA GLY A 213 -5.47 -10.65 -6.54
C GLY A 213 -4.40 -9.57 -6.49
N SER A 214 -3.81 -9.24 -5.32
CA SER A 214 -2.55 -8.53 -5.27
C SER A 214 -1.41 -9.54 -5.44
N ASN A 215 -0.98 -9.78 -6.67
CA ASN A 215 -0.03 -10.84 -7.01
C ASN A 215 1.27 -10.67 -6.24
N THR A 216 1.71 -11.70 -5.55
CA THR A 216 2.83 -11.67 -4.62
C THR A 216 3.67 -12.94 -4.81
N CYS A 217 5.00 -12.83 -4.86
CA CYS A 217 5.87 -13.98 -5.01
C CYS A 217 7.20 -13.84 -4.25
N GLU A 218 7.98 -14.89 -4.32
CA GLU A 218 9.42 -14.88 -4.07
C GLU A 218 10.16 -14.44 -5.35
N LEU A 219 11.25 -13.67 -5.17
CA LEU A 219 12.19 -13.33 -6.22
C LEU A 219 13.51 -14.05 -5.96
N VAL A 220 14.08 -14.67 -7.00
CA VAL A 220 15.31 -15.47 -6.93
C VAL A 220 16.38 -14.85 -7.81
N PHE A 221 17.57 -14.67 -7.21
CA PHE A 221 18.75 -14.10 -7.84
C PHE A 221 19.87 -15.15 -7.81
N GLN A 222 20.31 -15.59 -9.00
CA GLN A 222 21.39 -16.58 -9.18
C GLN A 222 22.41 -16.00 -10.16
N ASN A 223 23.47 -15.38 -9.62
CA ASN A 223 24.40 -14.58 -10.40
C ASN A 223 23.69 -13.56 -11.29
N CYS A 224 22.67 -12.91 -10.74
CA CYS A 224 21.90 -11.91 -11.49
C CYS A 224 22.79 -10.73 -11.83
N GLU A 225 22.98 -10.47 -13.12
CA GLU A 225 23.82 -9.40 -13.63
C GLU A 225 23.08 -8.07 -13.64
N VAL A 226 23.51 -7.13 -12.78
CA VAL A 226 22.93 -5.79 -12.68
C VAL A 226 24.01 -4.77 -13.02
N PRO A 227 23.83 -3.92 -14.06
CA PRO A 227 24.77 -2.85 -14.38
C PRO A 227 25.00 -1.89 -13.22
N ALA A 228 26.22 -1.39 -13.04
CA ALA A 228 26.54 -0.44 -11.98
C ALA A 228 25.76 0.88 -12.13
N GLU A 229 25.39 1.27 -13.34
CA GLU A 229 24.52 2.42 -13.62
C GLU A 229 23.09 2.26 -13.07
N ASN A 230 22.69 1.04 -12.71
CA ASN A 230 21.40 0.72 -12.11
C ASN A 230 21.40 0.84 -10.57
N ILE A 231 22.49 1.33 -9.95
CA ILE A 231 22.45 1.73 -8.53
C ILE A 231 21.42 2.86 -8.36
N LEU A 232 20.47 2.67 -7.47
CA LEU A 232 19.49 3.69 -7.09
C LEU A 232 20.03 4.49 -5.89
N GLY A 233 20.38 5.75 -6.11
CA GLY A 233 21.13 6.56 -5.17
C GLY A 233 22.63 6.30 -5.26
N GLU A 234 23.28 6.01 -4.13
CA GLU A 234 24.73 5.78 -4.03
C GLU A 234 25.03 4.38 -3.47
N GLU A 235 26.19 3.83 -3.84
CA GLU A 235 26.66 2.55 -3.29
C GLU A 235 26.83 2.67 -1.76
N ASN A 236 26.38 1.62 -1.04
CA ASN A 236 26.36 1.56 0.44
C ASN A 236 25.46 2.62 1.13
N GLN A 237 24.59 3.31 0.37
CA GLN A 237 23.59 4.23 0.91
C GLN A 237 22.14 3.72 0.76
N GLY A 238 21.96 2.42 0.50
CA GLY A 238 20.65 1.83 0.28
C GLY A 238 19.68 1.99 1.47
N VAL A 239 20.19 2.01 2.71
CA VAL A 239 19.34 2.29 3.89
C VAL A 239 18.81 3.71 3.86
N LYS A 240 19.59 4.70 3.39
CA LYS A 240 19.12 6.08 3.23
C LYS A 240 18.00 6.15 2.19
N VAL A 241 18.18 5.48 1.06
CA VAL A 241 17.13 5.34 0.03
C VAL A 241 15.87 4.71 0.62
N LEU A 242 16.02 3.56 1.30
CA LEU A 242 14.90 2.85 1.93
C LEU A 242 14.15 3.72 2.94
N MET A 243 14.86 4.32 3.88
CA MET A 243 14.24 5.11 4.96
C MET A 243 13.58 6.38 4.43
N SER A 244 14.13 7.00 3.37
CA SER A 244 13.53 8.18 2.73
C SER A 244 12.14 7.91 2.16
N GLY A 245 11.83 6.65 1.81
CA GLY A 245 10.54 6.23 1.26
C GLY A 245 9.56 5.68 2.30
N LEU A 246 10.07 5.02 3.37
CA LEU A 246 9.22 4.30 4.32
C LEU A 246 8.20 5.17 5.07
N ASP A 247 8.55 6.42 5.37
CA ASP A 247 7.62 7.31 6.08
C ASP A 247 6.47 7.71 5.16
N TYR A 248 6.74 8.01 3.90
CA TYR A 248 5.70 8.24 2.88
C TYR A 248 4.89 6.99 2.55
N GLU A 249 5.55 5.82 2.49
CA GLU A 249 4.89 4.52 2.32
C GLU A 249 3.81 4.30 3.39
N ARG A 250 4.16 4.49 4.66
CA ARG A 250 3.24 4.30 5.78
C ARG A 250 2.02 5.21 5.67
N VAL A 251 2.22 6.46 5.29
CA VAL A 251 1.13 7.43 5.15
C VAL A 251 0.21 7.07 3.99
N VAL A 252 0.75 6.79 2.81
CA VAL A 252 -0.06 6.40 1.64
C VAL A 252 -0.78 5.09 1.90
N LEU A 253 -0.09 4.11 2.49
CA LEU A 253 -0.66 2.82 2.81
C LEU A 253 -1.80 2.92 3.86
N ALA A 254 -1.76 3.93 4.75
CA ALA A 254 -2.84 4.19 5.72
C ALA A 254 -4.18 4.56 5.07
N GLY A 255 -4.20 4.99 3.82
CA GLY A 255 -5.42 5.18 3.03
C GLY A 255 -6.18 3.88 2.77
N GLY A 256 -5.47 2.75 2.66
CA GLY A 256 -6.10 1.44 2.44
C GLY A 256 -7.07 1.03 3.55
N PRO A 257 -6.67 1.01 4.83
CA PRO A 257 -7.57 0.80 5.96
C PRO A 257 -8.77 1.74 6.01
N LEU A 258 -8.62 3.02 5.62
CA LEU A 258 -9.73 3.97 5.55
C LEU A 258 -10.79 3.49 4.54
N GLY A 259 -10.35 3.04 3.37
CA GLY A 259 -11.25 2.47 2.35
C GLY A 259 -11.97 1.22 2.84
N ILE A 260 -11.30 0.31 3.56
CA ILE A 260 -11.93 -0.89 4.16
C ILE A 260 -12.99 -0.48 5.20
N MET A 261 -12.68 0.48 6.07
CA MET A 261 -13.63 0.97 7.07
C MET A 261 -14.88 1.57 6.39
N GLN A 262 -14.69 2.36 5.34
CA GLN A 262 -15.80 2.91 4.56
C GLN A 262 -16.62 1.81 3.88
N ALA A 263 -15.98 0.79 3.30
CA ALA A 263 -16.66 -0.36 2.71
C ALA A 263 -17.50 -1.14 3.75
N CYS A 264 -16.99 -1.32 4.97
CA CYS A 264 -17.75 -1.91 6.07
C CYS A 264 -19.04 -1.10 6.36
N MET A 265 -18.93 0.23 6.44
CA MET A 265 -20.08 1.12 6.67
C MET A 265 -21.08 1.05 5.50
N ASP A 266 -20.61 1.01 4.26
CA ASP A 266 -21.45 0.94 3.06
C ASP A 266 -22.29 -0.36 3.01
N ILE A 267 -21.78 -1.45 3.60
CA ILE A 267 -22.49 -2.74 3.71
C ILE A 267 -23.46 -2.72 4.90
N VAL A 268 -22.97 -2.29 6.06
CA VAL A 268 -23.69 -2.44 7.34
C VAL A 268 -24.87 -1.47 7.43
N VAL A 269 -24.72 -0.21 7.04
CA VAL A 269 -25.76 0.80 7.23
C VAL A 269 -27.06 0.46 6.50
N PRO A 270 -27.07 0.10 5.19
CA PRO A 270 -28.31 -0.37 4.55
C PRO A 270 -28.82 -1.67 5.16
N TYR A 271 -27.92 -2.62 5.48
CA TYR A 271 -28.33 -3.92 6.02
C TYR A 271 -29.12 -3.80 7.33
N ILE A 272 -28.71 -2.95 8.26
CA ILE A 272 -29.41 -2.78 9.56
C ILE A 272 -30.79 -2.14 9.41
N HIS A 273 -31.07 -1.44 8.30
CA HIS A 273 -32.41 -0.94 7.96
C HIS A 273 -33.29 -2.04 7.40
N ASP A 274 -32.76 -2.88 6.52
CA ASP A 274 -33.52 -3.89 5.79
C ASP A 274 -33.78 -5.14 6.64
N ARG A 275 -32.81 -5.54 7.47
CA ARG A 275 -32.91 -6.73 8.30
C ARG A 275 -33.83 -6.49 9.49
N LYS A 276 -34.87 -7.32 9.63
CA LYS A 276 -35.83 -7.25 10.74
C LYS A 276 -35.73 -8.47 11.65
N GLN A 277 -35.75 -8.24 12.95
CA GLN A 277 -35.90 -9.24 13.99
C GLN A 277 -36.75 -8.66 15.14
N PHE A 278 -37.49 -9.53 15.86
CA PHE A 278 -38.39 -9.12 16.93
C PHE A 278 -39.39 -8.01 16.49
N GLY A 279 -39.86 -8.10 15.23
CA GLY A 279 -40.87 -7.23 14.66
C GLY A 279 -40.40 -5.84 14.18
N LYS A 280 -39.10 -5.52 14.26
CA LYS A 280 -38.55 -4.22 13.83
C LYS A 280 -37.17 -4.34 13.18
N SER A 281 -36.70 -3.26 12.53
CA SER A 281 -35.34 -3.21 11.96
C SER A 281 -34.29 -3.38 13.06
N ILE A 282 -33.22 -4.12 12.76
CA ILE A 282 -32.17 -4.35 13.77
C ILE A 282 -31.45 -3.05 14.15
N GLY A 283 -31.42 -2.05 13.27
CA GLY A 283 -30.89 -0.70 13.56
C GLY A 283 -31.65 0.07 14.64
N GLU A 284 -32.84 -0.39 15.06
CA GLU A 284 -33.58 0.20 16.17
C GLU A 284 -33.14 -0.32 17.55
N PHE A 285 -32.30 -1.35 17.61
CA PHE A 285 -31.78 -1.87 18.87
C PHE A 285 -30.59 -1.07 19.36
N GLN A 286 -30.58 -0.67 20.62
CA GLN A 286 -29.55 0.18 21.22
C GLN A 286 -28.14 -0.42 21.12
N LEU A 287 -27.96 -1.72 21.24
CA LEU A 287 -26.65 -2.38 21.09
C LEU A 287 -26.13 -2.34 19.65
N VAL A 288 -27.01 -2.34 18.65
CA VAL A 288 -26.64 -2.14 17.24
C VAL A 288 -26.28 -0.68 17.02
N GLN A 289 -27.07 0.26 17.55
CA GLN A 289 -26.79 1.70 17.47
C GLN A 289 -25.45 2.06 18.11
N ALA A 290 -25.12 1.48 19.27
CA ALA A 290 -23.83 1.70 19.94
C ALA A 290 -22.67 1.24 19.03
N LYS A 291 -22.78 0.07 18.40
CA LYS A 291 -21.74 -0.46 17.51
C LYS A 291 -21.54 0.41 16.26
N ILE A 292 -22.61 0.89 15.64
CA ILE A 292 -22.55 1.83 14.51
C ILE A 292 -21.93 3.17 14.92
N ALA A 293 -22.28 3.69 16.11
CA ALA A 293 -21.70 4.92 16.62
C ALA A 293 -20.18 4.82 16.82
N ASP A 294 -19.72 3.69 17.38
CA ASP A 294 -18.29 3.40 17.52
C ASP A 294 -17.58 3.31 16.16
N MET A 295 -18.15 2.56 15.21
CA MET A 295 -17.61 2.43 13.86
C MET A 295 -17.48 3.79 13.16
N TYR A 296 -18.54 4.60 13.18
CA TYR A 296 -18.55 5.93 12.57
C TYR A 296 -17.53 6.87 13.20
N THR A 297 -17.49 6.95 14.53
CA THR A 297 -16.61 7.85 15.27
C THR A 297 -15.14 7.49 15.05
N GLN A 298 -14.81 6.20 15.17
CA GLN A 298 -13.43 5.69 15.00
C GLN A 298 -12.94 5.87 13.56
N MET A 299 -13.78 5.63 12.56
CA MET A 299 -13.44 5.86 11.16
C MET A 299 -13.11 7.34 10.90
N ASN A 300 -13.94 8.26 11.37
CA ASN A 300 -13.68 9.69 11.18
C ASN A 300 -12.43 10.18 11.93
N ALA A 301 -12.18 9.68 13.13
CA ALA A 301 -10.96 9.98 13.88
C ALA A 301 -9.71 9.48 13.13
N ALA A 302 -9.74 8.25 12.58
CA ALA A 302 -8.66 7.70 11.79
C ALA A 302 -8.43 8.53 10.51
N LYS A 303 -9.51 8.89 9.80
CA LYS A 303 -9.44 9.71 8.60
C LYS A 303 -8.82 11.08 8.88
N ALA A 304 -9.25 11.76 9.95
CA ALA A 304 -8.70 13.05 10.36
C ALA A 304 -7.18 12.96 10.61
N TYR A 305 -6.75 11.93 11.35
CA TYR A 305 -5.33 11.73 11.65
C TYR A 305 -4.50 11.41 10.40
N VAL A 306 -4.94 10.46 9.58
CA VAL A 306 -4.23 10.08 8.34
C VAL A 306 -4.10 11.26 7.39
N TYR A 307 -5.16 12.04 7.20
CA TYR A 307 -5.15 13.20 6.32
C TYR A 307 -4.27 14.34 6.84
N ALA A 308 -4.28 14.59 8.16
CA ALA A 308 -3.38 15.58 8.76
C ALA A 308 -1.91 15.22 8.53
N VAL A 309 -1.54 13.93 8.67
CA VAL A 309 -0.18 13.45 8.42
C VAL A 309 0.15 13.49 6.92
N ALA A 310 -0.79 13.16 6.03
CA ALA A 310 -0.60 13.27 4.60
C ALA A 310 -0.36 14.72 4.14
N ALA A 311 -1.12 15.66 4.66
CA ALA A 311 -0.91 17.08 4.41
C ALA A 311 0.43 17.59 4.99
N ALA A 312 0.89 17.04 6.11
CA ALA A 312 2.25 17.33 6.63
C ALA A 312 3.34 16.79 5.70
N CYS A 313 3.13 15.62 5.05
CA CYS A 313 4.04 15.12 4.02
C CYS A 313 4.18 16.12 2.85
N ASP A 314 3.08 16.72 2.41
CA ASP A 314 3.08 17.69 1.30
C ASP A 314 3.86 18.97 1.65
N ARG A 315 3.87 19.34 2.92
CA ARG A 315 4.68 20.47 3.42
C ARG A 315 6.11 20.13 3.79
N GLY A 316 6.50 18.83 3.71
CA GLY A 316 7.82 18.36 4.16
C GLY A 316 7.99 18.34 5.68
N GLU A 317 6.90 18.35 6.45
CA GLU A 317 6.88 18.43 7.92
C GLU A 317 6.60 17.08 8.59
N THR A 318 6.40 16.00 7.83
CA THR A 318 6.08 14.70 8.41
C THR A 318 7.24 14.15 9.25
N THR A 319 6.88 13.46 10.32
CA THR A 319 7.84 12.74 11.17
C THR A 319 7.64 11.24 11.05
N ARG A 320 8.67 10.50 11.40
CA ARG A 320 8.62 9.04 11.41
C ARG A 320 7.57 8.50 12.38
N LYS A 321 7.41 9.13 13.56
CA LYS A 321 6.41 8.76 14.57
C LYS A 321 4.99 9.01 14.08
N ASP A 322 4.73 10.14 13.40
CA ASP A 322 3.41 10.47 12.90
C ASP A 322 2.98 9.55 11.77
N SER A 323 3.88 9.27 10.82
CA SER A 323 3.66 8.31 9.75
C SER A 323 3.36 6.89 10.27
N ALA A 324 4.13 6.45 11.27
CA ALA A 324 3.89 5.17 11.93
C ALA A 324 2.58 5.16 12.72
N GLY A 325 2.22 6.26 13.38
CA GLY A 325 0.97 6.42 14.13
C GLY A 325 -0.26 6.36 13.24
N ALA A 326 -0.23 7.03 12.08
CA ALA A 326 -1.33 7.06 11.13
C ALA A 326 -1.72 5.64 10.67
N ILE A 327 -0.73 4.86 10.21
CA ILE A 327 -1.00 3.48 9.77
C ILE A 327 -1.28 2.52 10.94
N LEU A 328 -0.63 2.69 12.10
CA LEU A 328 -0.90 1.88 13.28
C LEU A 328 -2.38 1.97 13.67
N TYR A 329 -2.87 3.20 13.84
CA TYR A 329 -4.23 3.45 14.28
C TYR A 329 -5.27 2.99 13.26
N SER A 330 -5.09 3.36 11.98
CA SER A 330 -6.04 3.00 10.91
C SER A 330 -6.08 1.49 10.65
N ALA A 331 -4.94 0.78 10.68
CA ALA A 331 -4.86 -0.65 10.42
C ALA A 331 -5.61 -1.48 11.47
N GLU A 332 -5.36 -1.22 12.75
CA GLU A 332 -6.03 -1.94 13.84
C GLU A 332 -7.53 -1.66 13.88
N LEU A 333 -7.93 -0.41 13.61
CA LEU A 333 -9.35 -0.06 13.52
C LEU A 333 -10.05 -0.73 12.34
N ALA A 334 -9.41 -0.84 11.17
CA ALA A 334 -10.00 -1.52 10.02
C ALA A 334 -10.31 -2.99 10.33
N THR A 335 -9.38 -3.70 10.99
CA THR A 335 -9.61 -5.08 11.43
C THR A 335 -10.78 -5.17 12.42
N LYS A 336 -10.80 -4.28 13.42
CA LYS A 336 -11.89 -4.22 14.41
C LYS A 336 -13.24 -3.94 13.74
N MET A 337 -13.31 -2.97 12.84
CA MET A 337 -14.54 -2.63 12.14
C MET A 337 -15.01 -3.75 11.20
N ALA A 338 -14.10 -4.48 10.56
CA ALA A 338 -14.47 -5.62 9.74
C ALA A 338 -15.07 -6.76 10.59
N LEU A 339 -14.55 -7.00 11.80
CA LEU A 339 -15.16 -7.95 12.76
C LEU A 339 -16.54 -7.46 13.22
N ASP A 340 -16.69 -6.17 13.50
CA ASP A 340 -17.98 -5.58 13.86
C ASP A 340 -19.00 -5.66 12.72
N ALA A 341 -18.56 -5.50 11.47
CA ALA A 341 -19.41 -5.67 10.29
C ALA A 341 -19.91 -7.12 10.15
N ILE A 342 -19.02 -8.10 10.30
CA ILE A 342 -19.41 -9.52 10.33
C ILE A 342 -20.45 -9.76 11.43
N GLN A 343 -20.20 -9.25 12.64
CA GLN A 343 -21.07 -9.43 13.78
C GLN A 343 -22.47 -8.81 13.55
N LEU A 344 -22.53 -7.62 12.95
CA LEU A 344 -23.80 -6.93 12.66
C LEU A 344 -24.63 -7.63 11.58
N LEU A 345 -23.99 -8.29 10.61
CA LEU A 345 -24.66 -9.10 9.61
C LEU A 345 -25.11 -10.47 10.17
N GLY A 346 -24.56 -10.90 11.31
CA GLY A 346 -24.87 -12.21 11.89
C GLY A 346 -24.48 -13.36 10.99
N GLY A 347 -25.38 -14.34 10.77
CA GLY A 347 -25.11 -15.47 9.89
C GLY A 347 -24.75 -15.08 8.46
N ASN A 348 -25.33 -14.01 7.94
CA ASN A 348 -24.99 -13.47 6.61
C ASN A 348 -23.54 -12.92 6.54
N GLY A 349 -23.03 -12.38 7.64
CA GLY A 349 -21.63 -11.93 7.70
C GLY A 349 -20.61 -13.08 7.70
N TYR A 350 -21.07 -14.33 7.94
CA TYR A 350 -20.20 -15.50 8.03
C TYR A 350 -20.18 -16.35 6.75
N ILE A 351 -20.88 -15.93 5.70
CA ILE A 351 -20.88 -16.58 4.40
C ILE A 351 -20.23 -15.70 3.34
N ASN A 352 -19.59 -16.32 2.33
CA ASN A 352 -18.82 -15.62 1.31
C ASN A 352 -19.66 -14.86 0.27
N GLU A 353 -20.98 -14.90 0.36
CA GLU A 353 -21.90 -14.09 -0.46
C GLU A 353 -21.87 -12.61 -0.06
N PHE A 354 -21.42 -12.31 1.17
CA PHE A 354 -21.22 -10.96 1.67
C PHE A 354 -19.73 -10.65 1.82
N ASP A 355 -19.33 -9.45 1.43
CA ASP A 355 -17.92 -9.03 1.37
C ASP A 355 -17.22 -8.86 2.73
N THR A 356 -17.96 -8.93 3.85
CA THR A 356 -17.41 -8.69 5.19
C THR A 356 -16.25 -9.62 5.54
N GLY A 357 -16.32 -10.90 5.13
CA GLY A 357 -15.23 -11.86 5.30
C GLY A 357 -13.97 -11.49 4.51
N ARG A 358 -14.13 -11.00 3.28
CA ARG A 358 -13.04 -10.50 2.44
C ARG A 358 -12.40 -9.27 3.08
N LEU A 359 -13.21 -8.29 3.52
CA LEU A 359 -12.72 -7.07 4.17
C LEU A 359 -11.90 -7.38 5.43
N LEU A 360 -12.30 -8.37 6.24
CA LEU A 360 -11.53 -8.80 7.40
C LEU A 360 -10.16 -9.39 7.01
N ARG A 361 -10.15 -10.29 6.03
CA ARG A 361 -8.92 -10.94 5.55
C ARG A 361 -7.95 -9.92 4.94
N ASP A 362 -8.48 -8.96 4.22
CA ASP A 362 -7.70 -7.87 3.60
C ASP A 362 -7.16 -6.89 4.67
N ALA A 363 -7.99 -6.50 5.65
CA ALA A 363 -7.58 -5.59 6.72
C ALA A 363 -6.38 -6.12 7.50
N LYS A 364 -6.31 -7.43 7.73
CA LYS A 364 -5.24 -8.03 8.56
C LYS A 364 -3.83 -7.79 7.99
N LEU A 365 -3.67 -7.65 6.68
CA LEU A 365 -2.35 -7.37 6.10
C LEU A 365 -1.78 -6.03 6.57
N TYR A 366 -2.63 -5.02 6.76
CA TYR A 366 -2.16 -3.69 7.17
C TYR A 366 -1.56 -3.63 8.58
N GLU A 367 -1.85 -4.60 9.43
CA GLU A 367 -1.17 -4.76 10.73
C GLU A 367 0.22 -5.40 10.63
N ILE A 368 0.55 -5.99 9.47
CA ILE A 368 1.78 -6.77 9.23
C ILE A 368 2.73 -6.03 8.28
N GLY A 369 2.21 -5.52 7.16
CA GLY A 369 3.00 -4.88 6.09
C GLY A 369 3.49 -3.48 6.46
N ALA A 370 4.58 -3.01 5.84
CA ALA A 370 5.24 -1.73 6.13
C ALA A 370 5.72 -1.57 7.60
N GLY A 371 6.11 -2.69 8.20
CA GLY A 371 6.40 -2.85 9.63
C GLY A 371 5.15 -3.26 10.42
N THR A 372 5.30 -4.27 11.30
CA THR A 372 4.17 -4.76 12.11
C THR A 372 3.68 -3.70 13.09
N SER A 373 2.46 -3.88 13.63
CA SER A 373 1.91 -3.01 14.68
C SER A 373 2.86 -2.85 15.86
N GLU A 374 3.60 -3.91 16.24
CA GLU A 374 4.59 -3.89 17.31
C GLU A 374 5.81 -3.03 16.94
N ILE A 375 6.33 -3.16 15.71
CA ILE A 375 7.44 -2.36 15.21
C ILE A 375 7.07 -0.87 15.16
N ARG A 376 5.84 -0.54 14.75
CA ARG A 376 5.34 0.84 14.73
C ARG A 376 5.28 1.43 16.15
N ARG A 377 4.76 0.66 17.14
CA ARG A 377 4.72 1.07 18.56
C ARG A 377 6.12 1.29 19.12
N MET A 378 7.04 0.35 18.88
CA MET A 378 8.43 0.48 19.29
C MET A 378 9.08 1.73 18.70
N LEU A 379 8.84 1.99 17.41
CA LEU A 379 9.38 3.15 16.71
C LEU A 379 8.84 4.46 17.32
N ILE A 380 7.53 4.59 17.48
CA ILE A 380 6.88 5.78 18.06
C ILE A 380 7.43 6.05 19.47
N GLY A 381 7.44 5.02 20.32
CA GLY A 381 7.92 5.15 21.70
C GLY A 381 9.38 5.57 21.78
N ARG A 382 10.23 5.00 20.91
CA ARG A 382 11.65 5.36 20.84
C ARG A 382 11.87 6.79 20.37
N GLU A 383 11.17 7.23 19.32
CA GLU A 383 11.32 8.61 18.80
C GLU A 383 10.87 9.62 19.87
N LEU A 384 9.73 9.40 20.52
CA LEU A 384 9.26 10.27 21.62
C LEU A 384 10.25 10.33 22.79
N PHE A 385 10.82 9.18 23.17
CA PHE A 385 11.83 9.13 24.24
C PHE A 385 13.09 9.93 23.85
N ASN A 386 13.58 9.78 22.62
CA ASN A 386 14.77 10.48 22.14
C ASN A 386 14.57 12.00 22.01
N GLU A 387 13.35 12.44 21.62
CA GLU A 387 13.04 13.88 21.50
C GLU A 387 12.87 14.56 22.87
N SER A 388 12.57 13.81 23.92
CA SER A 388 12.35 14.34 25.28
C SER A 388 13.61 14.34 26.16
N ALA A 389 14.74 13.82 25.66
CA ALA A 389 16.03 13.80 26.34
C ALA A 389 16.84 15.05 25.96
#